data_3e2f69669ac4de2a8f16836535da9346
#
_entry.id   3e2f69669ac4de2a8f16836535da9346
#
_cell.length_a   1.000
_cell.length_b   1.000
_cell.length_c   1.000
_cell.angle_alpha   90.00
_cell.angle_beta   90.00
_cell.angle_gamma   90.00
#
_symmetry.space_group_name_H-M   'P 1'
#
loop_
_entity.id
_entity.type
_entity.pdbx_description
1 polymer ?
#
loop_
_entity_poly.entity_id
_entity_poly.type
_entity_poly.pdbx_seq_one_letter_code
_entity_poly.pdbx_strand_id
1 'polypeptide(L)'
;TWASATKQKVVQILPINDTTMTDTWMDSYPYNSISIYAFHPMYIDLRQLPALQNEEASQMFEEQRIRLNSLPQVDYEEVNKQKRSYLRMLFEQESENILTSESFEAFFRDNKEWLIPYAAYSYLRDLNHTSDFNNWGEYSRYDKEQIQELCNPDSTAYSKIAFYYFLQYELHVQLLATSDYARSKGVIIKGDIPIGISRTSVEAWVEPYYFNMNGQAGAPPDAFSTNGQNWGMPTY
;
A
#
# COMPACT_ATOMS: atom_id res chain seq x y z
N THR A 1 -8.83 20.79 9.30
CA THR A 1 -9.59 22.02 9.62
C THR A 1 -10.61 21.80 10.71
N TRP A 2 -11.50 20.80 10.64
CA TRP A 2 -12.54 20.56 11.64
C TRP A 2 -11.96 20.35 13.06
N ALA A 3 -10.99 19.47 13.22
CA ALA A 3 -10.35 19.19 14.50
C ALA A 3 -9.76 20.46 15.15
N SER A 4 -9.08 21.31 14.34
CA SER A 4 -8.55 22.58 14.83
C SER A 4 -9.66 23.55 15.23
N ALA A 5 -10.74 23.67 14.43
CA ALA A 5 -11.90 24.52 14.72
C ALA A 5 -12.63 24.11 16.00
N THR A 6 -12.70 22.80 16.29
CA THR A 6 -13.29 22.23 17.51
C THR A 6 -12.29 22.12 18.67
N LYS A 7 -11.07 22.68 18.52
CA LYS A 7 -10.00 22.69 19.53
C LYS A 7 -9.46 21.30 19.89
N GLN A 8 -9.66 20.31 19.04
CA GLN A 8 -9.03 19.00 19.17
C GLN A 8 -7.54 19.13 18.86
N LYS A 9 -6.70 18.43 19.63
CA LYS A 9 -5.24 18.45 19.49
C LYS A 9 -4.67 17.22 18.80
N VAL A 10 -5.42 16.13 18.80
CA VAL A 10 -4.99 14.84 18.25
C VAL A 10 -6.11 14.26 17.40
N VAL A 11 -5.77 13.75 16.23
CA VAL A 11 -6.63 12.89 15.41
C VAL A 11 -5.95 11.53 15.33
N GLN A 12 -6.57 10.51 15.91
CA GLN A 12 -6.11 9.14 15.79
C GLN A 12 -6.73 8.50 14.54
N ILE A 13 -5.91 7.81 13.79
CA ILE A 13 -6.30 7.04 12.59
C ILE A 13 -5.95 5.57 12.78
N LEU A 14 -6.65 4.70 12.05
CA LEU A 14 -6.31 3.28 11.94
C LEU A 14 -5.03 3.09 11.13
N PRO A 15 -4.43 1.87 11.11
CA PRO A 15 -3.29 1.60 10.24
C PRO A 15 -3.62 1.94 8.78
N ILE A 16 -2.67 2.57 8.10
CA ILE A 16 -2.78 2.96 6.68
C ILE A 16 -1.87 2.13 5.79
N ASN A 17 -1.34 1.05 6.34
CA ASN A 17 -0.46 0.13 5.63
C ASN A 17 -1.19 -0.59 4.50
N ASP A 18 -0.42 -1.03 3.52
CA ASP A 18 -0.96 -1.79 2.38
C ASP A 18 -1.48 -3.15 2.83
N THR A 19 -2.72 -3.44 2.45
CA THR A 19 -3.43 -4.70 2.75
C THR A 19 -3.85 -5.43 1.48
N THR A 20 -3.32 -5.01 0.30
CA THR A 20 -3.74 -5.54 -1.00
C THR A 20 -3.25 -6.97 -1.19
N MET A 21 -4.12 -7.94 -1.01
CA MET A 21 -3.86 -9.37 -1.19
C MET A 21 -4.70 -10.01 -2.27
N THR A 22 -5.99 -9.69 -2.31
CA THR A 22 -7.00 -10.36 -3.12
C THR A 22 -7.67 -9.46 -4.14
N ASP A 23 -7.44 -8.15 -4.06
CA ASP A 23 -8.16 -7.09 -4.80
C ASP A 23 -9.68 -7.12 -4.59
N THR A 24 -10.12 -7.66 -3.44
CA THR A 24 -11.53 -7.70 -3.02
C THR A 24 -11.76 -6.84 -1.79
N TRP A 25 -13.04 -6.70 -1.39
CA TRP A 25 -13.41 -5.97 -0.16
C TRP A 25 -12.75 -6.55 1.12
N MET A 26 -12.26 -7.79 1.10
CA MET A 26 -11.54 -8.41 2.21
C MET A 26 -10.26 -7.65 2.56
N ASP A 27 -9.66 -6.99 1.57
CA ASP A 27 -8.46 -6.16 1.75
C ASP A 27 -8.74 -4.83 2.47
N SER A 28 -10.02 -4.53 2.78
CA SER A 28 -10.38 -3.33 3.54
C SER A 28 -10.06 -3.41 5.04
N TYR A 29 -9.66 -4.58 5.55
CA TYR A 29 -9.32 -4.77 6.96
C TYR A 29 -7.91 -4.25 7.26
N PRO A 30 -7.75 -3.14 8.02
CA PRO A 30 -6.49 -2.40 8.09
C PRO A 30 -5.39 -3.10 8.89
N TYR A 31 -5.73 -4.13 9.67
CA TYR A 31 -4.76 -4.85 10.50
C TYR A 31 -4.15 -6.07 9.80
N ASN A 32 -4.64 -6.47 8.62
CA ASN A 32 -4.08 -7.58 7.85
C ASN A 32 -3.15 -7.05 6.75
N SER A 33 -2.07 -6.39 7.15
CA SER A 33 -1.15 -5.75 6.21
C SER A 33 -0.25 -6.76 5.49
N ILE A 34 0.07 -6.43 4.24
CA ILE A 34 1.11 -7.13 3.46
C ILE A 34 2.49 -6.52 3.66
N SER A 35 2.59 -5.33 4.26
CA SER A 35 3.84 -4.71 4.65
C SER A 35 3.65 -3.76 5.82
N ILE A 36 4.61 -3.74 6.73
CA ILE A 36 4.65 -2.77 7.84
C ILE A 36 5.20 -1.40 7.43
N TYR A 37 5.78 -1.30 6.23
CA TYR A 37 6.39 -0.08 5.71
C TYR A 37 5.53 0.61 4.66
N ALA A 38 4.97 -0.17 3.73
CA ALA A 38 4.25 0.35 2.59
C ALA A 38 2.85 0.85 2.96
N PHE A 39 2.44 1.95 2.36
CA PHE A 39 1.10 2.52 2.52
C PHE A 39 0.14 2.01 1.44
N HIS A 40 -1.14 1.92 1.81
CA HIS A 40 -2.17 1.42 0.91
C HIS A 40 -2.46 2.43 -0.23
N PRO A 41 -2.35 2.02 -1.51
CA PRO A 41 -2.54 2.92 -2.66
C PRO A 41 -3.91 3.60 -2.72
N MET A 42 -4.93 3.04 -2.06
CA MET A 42 -6.26 3.66 -1.97
C MET A 42 -6.23 5.06 -1.36
N TYR A 43 -5.24 5.38 -0.51
CA TYR A 43 -5.16 6.68 0.15
C TYR A 43 -4.59 7.79 -0.74
N ILE A 44 -4.08 7.50 -1.94
CA ILE A 44 -3.62 8.53 -2.87
C ILE A 44 -4.80 9.42 -3.26
N ASP A 45 -4.68 10.73 -3.06
CA ASP A 45 -5.61 11.72 -3.59
C ASP A 45 -5.22 12.09 -5.01
N LEU A 46 -5.97 11.57 -5.99
CA LEU A 46 -5.71 11.79 -7.42
C LEU A 46 -5.77 13.28 -7.82
N ARG A 47 -6.47 14.13 -7.05
CA ARG A 47 -6.58 15.57 -7.33
C ARG A 47 -5.29 16.34 -7.03
N GLN A 48 -4.37 15.74 -6.30
CA GLN A 48 -3.04 16.31 -5.98
C GLN A 48 -1.98 15.89 -7.00
N LEU A 49 -2.34 15.05 -7.95
CA LEU A 49 -1.47 14.55 -9.01
C LEU A 49 -1.69 15.36 -10.30
N PRO A 50 -0.72 15.33 -11.24
CA PRO A 50 -0.92 15.86 -12.58
C PRO A 50 -2.16 15.27 -13.26
N ALA A 51 -2.82 16.05 -14.10
CA ALA A 51 -3.95 15.56 -14.88
C ALA A 51 -3.48 14.61 -15.99
N LEU A 52 -4.33 13.65 -16.34
CA LEU A 52 -4.09 12.85 -17.53
C LEU A 52 -4.18 13.74 -18.78
N GLN A 53 -3.23 13.57 -19.71
CA GLN A 53 -3.21 14.29 -21.01
C GLN A 53 -4.29 13.75 -21.97
N ASN A 54 -4.71 12.50 -21.77
CA ASN A 54 -5.81 11.92 -22.53
C ASN A 54 -7.15 12.44 -21.98
N GLU A 55 -7.77 13.37 -22.71
CA GLU A 55 -9.01 14.03 -22.30
C GLU A 55 -10.18 13.05 -22.17
N GLU A 56 -10.31 12.06 -23.04
CA GLU A 56 -11.37 11.05 -23.00
C GLU A 56 -11.23 10.19 -21.74
N ALA A 57 -10.02 9.73 -21.42
CA ALA A 57 -9.76 8.98 -20.19
C ALA A 57 -10.01 9.84 -18.95
N SER A 58 -9.58 11.11 -18.95
CA SER A 58 -9.81 12.04 -17.84
C SER A 58 -11.31 12.24 -17.58
N GLN A 59 -12.10 12.42 -18.64
CA GLN A 59 -13.56 12.55 -18.51
C GLN A 59 -14.20 11.26 -17.98
N MET A 60 -13.80 10.10 -18.49
CA MET A 60 -14.30 8.80 -18.01
C MET A 60 -14.03 8.61 -16.51
N PHE A 61 -12.83 8.93 -16.04
CA PHE A 61 -12.53 8.83 -14.60
C PHE A 61 -13.30 9.81 -13.75
N GLU A 62 -13.57 11.01 -14.25
CA GLU A 62 -14.40 11.99 -13.52
C GLU A 62 -15.86 11.52 -13.42
N GLU A 63 -16.42 10.93 -14.46
CA GLU A 63 -17.74 10.31 -14.43
C GLU A 63 -17.81 9.16 -13.40
N GLN A 64 -16.78 8.29 -13.38
CA GLN A 64 -16.68 7.23 -12.37
C GLN A 64 -16.53 7.79 -10.96
N ARG A 65 -15.74 8.83 -10.76
CA ARG A 65 -15.60 9.51 -9.47
C ARG A 65 -16.95 10.03 -8.96
N ILE A 66 -17.71 10.71 -9.81
CA ILE A 66 -19.04 11.21 -9.46
C ILE A 66 -19.98 10.06 -9.10
N ARG A 67 -20.00 9.01 -9.93
CA ARG A 67 -20.83 7.82 -9.71
C ARG A 67 -20.50 7.15 -8.36
N LEU A 68 -19.22 6.86 -8.12
CA LEU A 68 -18.78 6.16 -6.90
C LEU A 68 -19.01 6.99 -5.63
N ASN A 69 -18.84 8.32 -5.70
CA ASN A 69 -19.12 9.22 -4.59
C ASN A 69 -20.62 9.39 -4.29
N SER A 70 -21.50 9.03 -5.21
CA SER A 70 -22.97 9.07 -4.99
C SER A 70 -23.51 7.82 -4.30
N LEU A 71 -22.71 6.77 -4.15
CA LEU A 71 -23.12 5.52 -3.51
C LEU A 71 -23.34 5.73 -1.99
N PRO A 72 -24.29 5.03 -1.36
CA PRO A 72 -24.55 5.13 0.07
C PRO A 72 -23.42 4.58 0.95
N GLN A 73 -22.57 3.74 0.37
CA GLN A 73 -21.37 3.19 1.00
C GLN A 73 -20.26 3.02 -0.04
N VAL A 74 -19.02 2.93 0.43
CA VAL A 74 -17.86 2.77 -0.45
C VAL A 74 -17.91 1.41 -1.14
N ASP A 75 -17.87 1.43 -2.48
CA ASP A 75 -17.55 0.26 -3.29
C ASP A 75 -16.02 0.12 -3.33
N TYR A 76 -15.49 -0.65 -2.40
CA TYR A 76 -14.05 -0.79 -2.19
C TYR A 76 -13.33 -1.32 -3.44
N GLU A 77 -13.88 -2.35 -4.06
CA GLU A 77 -13.27 -3.02 -5.22
C GLU A 77 -13.24 -2.09 -6.43
N GLU A 78 -14.37 -1.44 -6.73
CA GLU A 78 -14.44 -0.56 -7.89
C GLU A 78 -13.60 0.73 -7.69
N VAL A 79 -13.58 1.29 -6.47
CA VAL A 79 -12.69 2.44 -6.16
C VAL A 79 -11.23 2.07 -6.36
N ASN A 80 -10.77 0.93 -5.86
CA ASN A 80 -9.39 0.48 -6.04
C ASN A 80 -9.06 0.24 -7.52
N LYS A 81 -9.94 -0.43 -8.24
CA LYS A 81 -9.77 -0.69 -9.67
C LYS A 81 -9.63 0.61 -10.47
N GLN A 82 -10.53 1.57 -10.25
CA GLN A 82 -10.50 2.86 -10.95
C GLN A 82 -9.26 3.67 -10.60
N LYS A 83 -8.90 3.76 -9.32
CA LYS A 83 -7.68 4.44 -8.89
C LYS A 83 -6.43 3.80 -9.48
N ARG A 84 -6.30 2.48 -9.42
CA ARG A 84 -5.15 1.77 -9.97
C ARG A 84 -5.03 2.00 -11.48
N SER A 85 -6.15 1.96 -12.20
CA SER A 85 -6.17 2.23 -13.65
C SER A 85 -5.70 3.65 -13.97
N TYR A 86 -6.23 4.66 -13.27
CA TYR A 86 -5.78 6.05 -13.40
C TYR A 86 -4.28 6.20 -13.13
N LEU A 87 -3.81 5.63 -12.01
CA LEU A 87 -2.41 5.73 -11.59
C LEU A 87 -1.45 5.04 -12.56
N ARG A 88 -1.87 3.95 -13.22
CA ARG A 88 -1.06 3.31 -14.28
C ARG A 88 -0.93 4.21 -15.50
N MET A 89 -2.04 4.80 -15.97
CA MET A 89 -2.00 5.73 -17.10
C MET A 89 -1.14 6.96 -16.79
N LEU A 90 -1.27 7.50 -15.58
CA LEU A 90 -0.44 8.61 -15.12
C LEU A 90 1.04 8.23 -15.05
N PHE A 91 1.36 7.06 -14.53
CA PHE A 91 2.73 6.57 -14.48
C PHE A 91 3.33 6.39 -15.89
N GLU A 92 2.58 5.83 -16.83
CA GLU A 92 3.01 5.73 -18.23
C GLU A 92 3.29 7.11 -18.85
N GLN A 93 2.52 8.12 -18.47
CA GLN A 93 2.67 9.50 -18.93
C GLN A 93 3.88 10.21 -18.30
N GLU A 94 4.13 10.02 -17.00
CA GLU A 94 5.04 10.85 -16.20
C GLU A 94 6.26 10.09 -15.65
N SER A 95 6.38 8.78 -15.91
CA SER A 95 7.40 7.94 -15.26
C SER A 95 8.83 8.46 -15.43
N GLU A 96 9.18 8.95 -16.60
CA GLU A 96 10.52 9.48 -16.87
C GLU A 96 10.80 10.72 -16.00
N ASN A 97 9.86 11.66 -15.95
CA ASN A 97 9.99 12.88 -15.17
C ASN A 97 10.06 12.61 -13.67
N ILE A 98 9.24 11.66 -13.19
CA ILE A 98 9.14 11.35 -11.76
C ILE A 98 10.37 10.58 -11.31
N LEU A 99 10.72 9.48 -11.98
CA LEU A 99 11.79 8.58 -11.56
C LEU A 99 13.18 9.20 -11.64
N THR A 100 13.35 10.28 -12.43
CA THR A 100 14.63 11.02 -12.54
C THR A 100 14.65 12.30 -11.71
N SER A 101 13.57 12.60 -10.96
CA SER A 101 13.54 13.78 -10.10
C SER A 101 14.42 13.60 -8.86
N GLU A 102 15.11 14.67 -8.44
CA GLU A 102 15.94 14.68 -7.25
C GLU A 102 15.19 14.24 -5.98
N SER A 103 13.92 14.62 -5.87
CA SER A 103 13.06 14.26 -4.74
C SER A 103 12.72 12.77 -4.72
N PHE A 104 12.45 12.16 -5.88
CA PHE A 104 12.25 10.74 -5.97
C PHE A 104 13.55 9.97 -5.70
N GLU A 105 14.67 10.40 -6.26
CA GLU A 105 15.97 9.77 -6.01
C GLU A 105 16.35 9.78 -4.52
N ALA A 106 16.09 10.89 -3.82
CA ALA A 106 16.29 10.99 -2.38
C ALA A 106 15.38 10.01 -1.63
N PHE A 107 14.08 9.99 -1.94
CA PHE A 107 13.12 9.05 -1.36
C PHE A 107 13.54 7.59 -1.60
N PHE A 108 13.89 7.23 -2.83
CA PHE A 108 14.30 5.87 -3.20
C PHE A 108 15.56 5.45 -2.44
N ARG A 109 16.59 6.30 -2.43
CA ARG A 109 17.85 6.03 -1.72
C ARG A 109 17.60 5.74 -0.24
N ASP A 110 16.76 6.52 0.39
CA ASP A 110 16.51 6.45 1.84
C ASP A 110 15.59 5.28 2.22
N ASN A 111 14.84 4.72 1.25
CA ASN A 111 13.82 3.69 1.48
C ASN A 111 14.08 2.35 0.74
N LYS A 112 15.10 2.24 -0.10
CA LYS A 112 15.33 1.10 -0.99
C LYS A 112 15.37 -0.26 -0.31
N GLU A 113 15.77 -0.34 0.96
CA GLU A 113 15.91 -1.60 1.68
C GLU A 113 14.55 -2.32 1.86
N TRP A 114 13.48 -1.58 2.06
CA TRP A 114 12.13 -2.14 2.15
C TRP A 114 11.35 -1.97 0.84
N LEU A 115 11.61 -0.90 0.10
CA LEU A 115 10.84 -0.52 -1.09
C LEU A 115 11.08 -1.48 -2.26
N ILE A 116 12.33 -1.93 -2.47
CA ILE A 116 12.66 -2.89 -3.53
C ILE A 116 11.94 -4.23 -3.30
N PRO A 117 12.08 -4.90 -2.14
CA PRO A 117 11.34 -6.15 -1.89
C PRO A 117 9.82 -5.97 -1.95
N TYR A 118 9.27 -4.87 -1.44
CA TYR A 118 7.84 -4.60 -1.53
C TYR A 118 7.35 -4.48 -2.98
N ALA A 119 8.07 -3.74 -3.82
CA ALA A 119 7.70 -3.56 -5.23
C ALA A 119 7.83 -4.86 -6.03
N ALA A 120 8.89 -5.63 -5.79
CA ALA A 120 9.07 -6.95 -6.38
C ALA A 120 7.94 -7.91 -5.96
N TYR A 121 7.61 -7.95 -4.66
CA TYR A 121 6.50 -8.72 -4.13
C TYR A 121 5.18 -8.35 -4.81
N SER A 122 4.88 -7.05 -4.89
CA SER A 122 3.65 -6.55 -5.49
C SER A 122 3.53 -6.89 -6.97
N TYR A 123 4.64 -6.81 -7.70
CA TYR A 123 4.72 -7.26 -9.09
C TYR A 123 4.50 -8.79 -9.22
N LEU A 124 5.16 -9.59 -8.39
CA LEU A 124 5.06 -11.05 -8.42
C LEU A 124 3.66 -11.52 -8.01
N ARG A 125 3.03 -10.87 -7.01
CA ARG A 125 1.64 -11.10 -6.65
C ARG A 125 0.71 -10.88 -7.85
N ASP A 126 0.85 -9.75 -8.55
CA ASP A 126 0.03 -9.43 -9.72
C ASP A 126 0.29 -10.41 -10.87
N LEU A 127 1.54 -10.80 -11.09
CA LEU A 127 1.94 -11.73 -12.13
C LEU A 127 1.36 -13.14 -11.89
N ASN A 128 1.37 -13.60 -10.65
CA ASN A 128 0.90 -14.92 -10.26
C ASN A 128 -0.56 -14.94 -9.81
N HIS A 129 -1.25 -13.79 -9.79
CA HIS A 129 -2.63 -13.64 -9.32
C HIS A 129 -2.88 -14.22 -7.91
N THR A 130 -1.88 -14.16 -7.05
CA THR A 130 -1.96 -14.63 -5.65
C THR A 130 -0.89 -13.97 -4.80
N SER A 131 -1.24 -13.62 -3.55
CA SER A 131 -0.30 -13.16 -2.53
C SER A 131 0.45 -14.32 -1.84
N ASP A 132 0.04 -15.57 -2.08
CA ASP A 132 0.73 -16.73 -1.54
C ASP A 132 2.02 -17.00 -2.31
N PHE A 133 3.11 -16.45 -1.80
CA PHE A 133 4.43 -16.57 -2.42
C PHE A 133 4.94 -18.02 -2.50
N ASN A 134 4.37 -18.97 -1.74
CA ASN A 134 4.73 -20.39 -1.89
C ASN A 134 4.38 -20.92 -3.28
N ASN A 135 3.48 -20.26 -4.01
CA ASN A 135 3.06 -20.60 -5.37
C ASN A 135 3.81 -19.82 -6.47
N TRP A 136 4.85 -19.04 -6.15
CA TRP A 136 5.57 -18.19 -7.12
C TRP A 136 6.77 -18.88 -7.79
N GLY A 137 6.82 -20.21 -7.81
CA GLY A 137 7.88 -20.96 -8.47
C GLY A 137 9.27 -20.61 -7.90
N GLU A 138 10.16 -20.13 -8.75
CA GLU A 138 11.53 -19.74 -8.35
C GLU A 138 11.58 -18.59 -7.33
N TYR A 139 10.55 -17.74 -7.28
CA TYR A 139 10.44 -16.64 -6.32
C TYR A 139 9.72 -17.02 -5.02
N SER A 140 9.39 -18.30 -4.81
CA SER A 140 8.74 -18.77 -3.57
C SER A 140 9.58 -18.54 -2.31
N ARG A 141 10.89 -18.44 -2.47
CA ARG A 141 11.81 -18.04 -1.42
C ARG A 141 12.52 -16.77 -1.84
N TYR A 142 12.60 -15.82 -0.92
CA TYR A 142 13.30 -14.58 -1.16
C TYR A 142 14.80 -14.83 -1.33
N ASP A 143 15.34 -14.35 -2.44
CA ASP A 143 16.78 -14.25 -2.69
C ASP A 143 17.12 -12.83 -3.10
N LYS A 144 17.97 -12.17 -2.33
CA LYS A 144 18.27 -10.73 -2.51
C LYS A 144 18.89 -10.44 -3.87
N GLU A 145 19.80 -11.30 -4.34
CA GLU A 145 20.49 -11.10 -5.60
C GLU A 145 19.54 -11.28 -6.79
N GLN A 146 18.70 -12.32 -6.74
CA GLN A 146 17.66 -12.56 -7.75
C GLN A 146 16.65 -11.41 -7.82
N ILE A 147 16.25 -10.87 -6.67
CA ILE A 147 15.32 -9.72 -6.63
C ILE A 147 15.99 -8.44 -7.13
N GLN A 148 17.27 -8.22 -6.85
CA GLN A 148 18.03 -7.10 -7.42
C GLN A 148 18.15 -7.19 -8.94
N GLU A 149 18.34 -8.38 -9.48
CA GLU A 149 18.35 -8.61 -10.93
C GLU A 149 16.98 -8.36 -11.56
N LEU A 150 15.91 -8.88 -10.95
CA LEU A 150 14.52 -8.63 -11.38
C LEU A 150 14.18 -7.13 -11.39
N CYS A 151 14.65 -6.38 -10.40
CA CYS A 151 14.40 -4.94 -10.22
C CYS A 151 15.42 -4.05 -10.94
N ASN A 152 16.34 -4.63 -11.72
CA ASN A 152 17.31 -3.86 -12.49
C ASN A 152 16.57 -3.01 -13.55
N PRO A 153 16.97 -1.73 -13.78
CA PRO A 153 16.39 -0.89 -14.84
C PRO A 153 16.40 -1.50 -16.24
N ASP A 154 17.35 -2.38 -16.54
CA ASP A 154 17.45 -3.09 -17.82
C ASP A 154 16.49 -4.32 -17.90
N SER A 155 15.84 -4.69 -16.82
CA SER A 155 14.88 -5.79 -16.79
C SER A 155 13.58 -5.44 -17.52
N THR A 156 13.03 -6.40 -18.24
CA THR A 156 11.71 -6.27 -18.89
C THR A 156 10.56 -6.09 -17.87
N ALA A 157 10.78 -6.45 -16.62
CA ALA A 157 9.82 -6.27 -15.52
C ALA A 157 9.91 -4.87 -14.89
N TYR A 158 11.00 -4.14 -15.12
CA TYR A 158 11.30 -2.91 -14.39
C TYR A 158 10.17 -1.89 -14.39
N SER A 159 9.59 -1.57 -15.54
CA SER A 159 8.50 -0.58 -15.61
C SER A 159 7.31 -0.98 -14.74
N LYS A 160 6.98 -2.28 -14.66
CA LYS A 160 5.87 -2.77 -13.83
C LYS A 160 6.20 -2.71 -12.34
N ILE A 161 7.47 -2.91 -11.98
CA ILE A 161 7.98 -2.82 -10.60
C ILE A 161 8.09 -1.35 -10.19
N ALA A 162 8.64 -0.49 -11.04
CA ALA A 162 8.81 0.93 -10.78
C ALA A 162 7.47 1.66 -10.57
N PHE A 163 6.38 1.15 -11.11
CA PHE A 163 5.04 1.61 -10.77
C PHE A 163 4.76 1.57 -9.27
N TYR A 164 5.22 0.55 -8.54
CA TYR A 164 5.06 0.46 -7.09
C TYR A 164 6.00 1.42 -6.35
N TYR A 165 7.18 1.74 -6.89
CA TYR A 165 8.01 2.83 -6.35
C TYR A 165 7.29 4.18 -6.46
N PHE A 166 6.70 4.45 -7.61
CA PHE A 166 5.91 5.65 -7.84
C PHE A 166 4.75 5.76 -6.86
N LEU A 167 3.96 4.69 -6.66
CA LEU A 167 2.84 4.71 -5.71
C LEU A 167 3.28 5.07 -4.29
N GLN A 168 4.35 4.48 -3.82
CA GLN A 168 4.86 4.72 -2.47
C GLN A 168 5.48 6.12 -2.33
N TYR A 169 6.11 6.61 -3.37
CA TYR A 169 6.60 7.99 -3.41
C TYR A 169 5.46 9.01 -3.30
N GLU A 170 4.40 8.86 -4.08
CA GLU A 170 3.24 9.75 -4.02
C GLU A 170 2.54 9.72 -2.66
N LEU A 171 2.41 8.53 -2.08
CA LEU A 171 1.87 8.37 -0.71
C LEU A 171 2.74 9.08 0.33
N HIS A 172 4.07 8.95 0.21
CA HIS A 172 5.01 9.63 1.09
C HIS A 172 4.85 11.15 1.00
N VAL A 173 4.84 11.71 -0.21
CA VAL A 173 4.69 13.16 -0.44
C VAL A 173 3.37 13.68 0.13
N GLN A 174 2.26 13.00 -0.16
CA GLN A 174 0.94 13.42 0.30
C GLN A 174 0.76 13.28 1.81
N LEU A 175 1.30 12.22 2.43
CA LEU A 175 1.24 12.05 3.88
C LEU A 175 2.09 13.09 4.60
N LEU A 176 3.29 13.41 4.08
CA LEU A 176 4.15 14.46 4.62
C LEU A 176 3.42 15.81 4.60
N ALA A 177 2.89 16.20 3.45
CA ALA A 177 2.12 17.43 3.29
C ALA A 177 0.91 17.49 4.23
N THR A 178 0.19 16.37 4.39
CA THR A 178 -0.95 16.25 5.31
C THR A 178 -0.53 16.42 6.76
N SER A 179 0.59 15.82 7.15
CA SER A 179 1.14 15.92 8.51
C SER A 179 1.59 17.35 8.83
N ASP A 180 2.26 18.00 7.89
CA ASP A 180 2.71 19.37 8.05
C ASP A 180 1.54 20.35 8.12
N TYR A 181 0.52 20.14 7.29
CA TYR A 181 -0.72 20.90 7.37
C TYR A 181 -1.40 20.72 8.75
N ALA A 182 -1.53 19.50 9.25
CA ALA A 182 -2.11 19.25 10.57
C ALA A 182 -1.33 19.96 11.67
N ARG A 183 0.01 19.86 11.67
CA ARG A 183 0.90 20.55 12.63
C ARG A 183 0.74 22.06 12.56
N SER A 184 0.66 22.65 11.36
CA SER A 184 0.43 24.10 11.17
C SER A 184 -0.88 24.58 11.77
N LYS A 185 -1.86 23.68 11.96
CA LYS A 185 -3.15 23.94 12.61
C LYS A 185 -3.17 23.56 14.09
N GLY A 186 -2.03 23.18 14.66
CA GLY A 186 -1.91 22.76 16.07
C GLY A 186 -2.56 21.41 16.36
N VAL A 187 -2.63 20.53 15.36
CA VAL A 187 -3.20 19.17 15.44
C VAL A 187 -2.10 18.16 15.14
N ILE A 188 -2.05 17.08 15.92
CA ILE A 188 -1.15 15.94 15.71
C ILE A 188 -1.98 14.78 15.14
N ILE A 189 -1.47 14.15 14.08
CA ILE A 189 -1.98 12.87 13.61
C ILE A 189 -1.29 11.78 14.42
N LYS A 190 -2.08 10.97 15.13
CA LYS A 190 -1.62 9.77 15.83
C LYS A 190 -1.95 8.58 14.95
N GLY A 191 -0.93 7.99 14.33
CA GLY A 191 -1.08 6.74 13.59
C GLY A 191 -1.37 5.56 14.51
N ASP A 192 -1.70 4.46 13.90
CA ASP A 192 -1.75 3.13 14.50
C ASP A 192 -0.83 2.20 13.70
N ILE A 193 -0.44 1.09 14.27
CA ILE A 193 0.40 0.09 13.60
C ILE A 193 -0.31 -1.26 13.63
N PRO A 194 -0.16 -2.08 12.60
CA PRO A 194 -0.59 -3.47 12.65
C PRO A 194 0.14 -4.21 13.77
N ILE A 195 -0.61 -4.95 14.60
CA ILE A 195 -0.04 -5.74 15.70
C ILE A 195 0.56 -7.08 15.24
N GLY A 196 0.34 -7.43 13.98
CA GLY A 196 0.87 -8.61 13.32
C GLY A 196 0.94 -8.38 11.82
N ILE A 197 1.40 -9.38 11.11
CA ILE A 197 1.50 -9.39 9.65
C ILE A 197 0.65 -10.50 9.06
N SER A 198 0.30 -10.37 7.78
CA SER A 198 -0.23 -11.50 7.04
C SER A 198 0.83 -12.61 6.89
N ARG A 199 0.40 -13.86 6.90
CA ARG A 199 1.28 -15.02 6.62
C ARG A 199 1.92 -14.95 5.24
N THR A 200 1.30 -14.23 4.34
CA THR A 200 1.74 -14.01 2.97
C THR A 200 2.25 -12.59 2.74
N SER A 201 2.70 -11.89 3.79
CA SER A 201 3.26 -10.55 3.71
C SER A 201 4.68 -10.53 3.11
N VAL A 202 5.11 -9.32 2.74
CA VAL A 202 6.48 -9.04 2.32
C VAL A 202 7.48 -9.46 3.42
N GLU A 203 7.21 -9.09 4.67
CA GLU A 203 8.09 -9.40 5.80
C GLU A 203 8.18 -10.91 6.05
N ALA A 204 7.08 -11.65 5.92
CA ALA A 204 7.09 -13.11 6.02
C ALA A 204 7.88 -13.78 4.89
N TRP A 205 7.90 -13.17 3.71
CA TRP A 205 8.68 -13.64 2.57
C TRP A 205 10.16 -13.31 2.70
N VAL A 206 10.50 -12.07 3.08
CA VAL A 206 11.88 -11.56 3.16
C VAL A 206 12.61 -12.06 4.40
N GLU A 207 11.94 -12.07 5.55
CA GLU A 207 12.54 -12.33 6.86
C GLU A 207 11.75 -13.37 7.67
N PRO A 208 11.48 -14.57 7.11
CA PRO A 208 10.61 -15.58 7.73
C PRO A 208 11.10 -16.06 9.10
N TYR A 209 12.39 -15.89 9.40
CA TYR A 209 13.00 -16.34 10.65
C TYR A 209 12.57 -15.52 11.89
N TYR A 210 11.97 -14.34 11.70
CA TYR A 210 11.39 -13.57 12.80
C TYR A 210 10.00 -14.07 13.22
N PHE A 211 9.39 -14.96 12.41
CA PHE A 211 8.00 -15.35 12.59
C PHE A 211 7.85 -16.85 12.78
N ASN A 212 7.08 -17.23 13.82
CA ASN A 212 6.67 -18.63 13.96
C ASN A 212 5.46 -18.91 13.03
N MET A 213 5.75 -19.34 11.82
CA MET A 213 4.75 -19.65 10.81
C MET A 213 3.86 -20.86 11.16
N ASN A 214 4.25 -21.67 12.15
CA ASN A 214 3.45 -22.81 12.65
C ASN A 214 2.51 -22.40 13.79
N GLY A 215 2.72 -21.23 14.39
CA GLY A 215 1.85 -20.66 15.42
C GLY A 215 0.78 -19.73 14.82
N GLN A 216 -0.23 -19.42 15.63
CA GLN A 216 -1.25 -18.42 15.29
C GLN A 216 -1.48 -17.50 16.48
N ALA A 217 -1.44 -16.19 16.24
CA ALA A 217 -1.81 -15.19 17.21
C ALA A 217 -3.34 -15.19 17.41
N GLY A 218 -3.77 -14.87 18.61
CA GLY A 218 -5.18 -14.83 18.97
C GLY A 218 -5.37 -14.35 20.41
N ALA A 219 -6.60 -14.44 20.91
CA ALA A 219 -6.95 -14.15 22.29
C ALA A 219 -7.60 -15.37 22.96
N PRO A 220 -7.36 -15.59 24.27
CA PRO A 220 -8.04 -16.64 25.01
C PRO A 220 -9.55 -16.37 25.10
N PRO A 221 -10.35 -17.39 25.49
CA PRO A 221 -11.76 -17.20 25.78
C PRO A 221 -12.02 -16.09 26.80
N ASP A 222 -13.03 -15.27 26.50
CA ASP A 222 -13.50 -14.19 27.38
C ASP A 222 -15.03 -14.10 27.37
N ALA A 223 -15.58 -13.05 28.00
CA ALA A 223 -17.03 -12.82 28.07
C ALA A 223 -17.68 -12.53 26.71
N PHE A 224 -16.92 -12.10 25.70
CA PHE A 224 -17.38 -11.76 24.36
C PHE A 224 -17.13 -12.88 23.35
N SER A 225 -16.13 -13.73 23.58
CA SER A 225 -15.77 -14.85 22.72
C SER A 225 -15.48 -16.10 23.55
N THR A 226 -16.47 -16.95 23.73
CA THR A 226 -16.37 -18.17 24.57
C THR A 226 -15.36 -19.20 24.06
N ASN A 227 -15.03 -19.15 22.77
CA ASN A 227 -14.03 -20.03 22.14
C ASN A 227 -12.66 -19.35 21.97
N GLY A 228 -12.50 -18.11 22.44
CA GLY A 228 -11.34 -17.29 22.11
C GLY A 228 -11.38 -16.78 20.68
N GLN A 229 -10.28 -16.17 20.25
CA GLN A 229 -10.12 -15.60 18.92
C GLN A 229 -8.86 -16.16 18.26
N ASN A 230 -8.96 -16.44 16.97
CA ASN A 230 -7.82 -16.74 16.11
C ASN A 230 -7.73 -15.64 15.05
N TRP A 231 -6.64 -14.90 15.05
CA TRP A 231 -6.43 -13.77 14.14
C TRP A 231 -5.76 -14.18 12.81
N GLY A 232 -5.35 -15.45 12.67
CA GLY A 232 -4.73 -15.97 11.45
C GLY A 232 -3.28 -15.52 11.21
N MET A 233 -2.78 -14.59 12.00
CA MET A 233 -1.43 -14.05 11.89
C MET A 233 -0.41 -15.02 12.49
N PRO A 234 0.85 -15.07 12.00
CA PRO A 234 1.92 -15.80 12.66
C PRO A 234 2.24 -15.19 14.04
N THR A 235 2.84 -15.97 14.91
CA THR A 235 3.43 -15.46 16.18
C THR A 235 4.90 -15.11 16.00
N TYR A 236 5.48 -14.40 16.93
CA TYR A 236 6.89 -14.06 16.98
C TYR A 236 7.69 -15.11 17.76
#